data_9ebc9be21a76630553c42187a661b4cf
#
_entry.id   9ebc9be21a76630553c42187a661b4cf
#
_cell.length_a   1.000
_cell.length_b   1.000
_cell.length_c   1.000
_cell.angle_alpha   90.00
_cell.angle_beta   90.00
_cell.angle_gamma   90.00
#
_symmetry.space_group_name_H-M   'P 1'
#
loop_
_entity.id
_entity.type
_entity.pdbx_description
1 polymer ?
#
loop_
_entity_poly.entity_id
_entity_poly.type
_entity_poly.pdbx_seq_one_letter_code
_entity_poly.pdbx_strand_id
1 'polypeptide(L)'
;MRNADYWRGRFSILEDSAHREAQKTIQDMEELYLDAQRSVQKEIESWYARFAVNNQISLTDARKWLTAGQLEEFHWSVEQYIKIGEQAGLDAAWLKKLENASARFHISRLEAVQTGIQQQLELLYGNQVDSLDALLKKVVGNGYTHTAFEVQKGVGLGWDITGLDQKKLETLLSKPWTTDGRTFRDRCWLNKNDLVGSVSKSLTQGLLRGDSPAKITTAIQKQFGVHRYKAGRLVNTETTYFNAVATKECYKDLDVEMVEIIETLDSHTCSICGGLDGKVIPISQYEPGVTVPPFHPNCRGTTAPAIDPKYAGERAARNADGDVYYVPANMKYADWVQTFVNGGSKAGLTAATATAILDIVEQATGAKKGTSMAIQDAVKGANPNYSRGSAYGVNCQRCVQAYEFRRRGYDVVAKPKPSTNNIISWGSECFIQPGAYQYSYQAYALNQTEAAVKKALANAPDGSRFSIYIKWKRTYGGSAHVFIAEKTGGVVHYLDPQTGNMDASDYFTRGSKGCFGYFRLDDKALTTDPNIISATVEVK
;
A
#
# COMPACT_ATOMS: atom_id res chain seq x y z
N MET A 1 -0.51 -26.94 17.41
CA MET A 1 0.52 -25.96 17.05
C MET A 1 0.46 -25.77 15.54
N ARG A 2 0.44 -24.54 15.06
CA ARG A 2 0.32 -24.24 13.62
C ARG A 2 1.64 -24.55 12.90
N ASN A 3 1.59 -24.83 11.58
CA ASN A 3 2.76 -25.17 10.78
C ASN A 3 3.60 -23.92 10.40
N ALA A 4 4.80 -24.13 9.85
CA ALA A 4 5.69 -23.05 9.43
C ALA A 4 5.03 -22.08 8.43
N ASP A 5 4.17 -22.58 7.54
CA ASP A 5 3.49 -21.77 6.52
C ASP A 5 2.46 -20.83 7.10
N TYR A 6 1.75 -21.26 8.13
CA TYR A 6 0.87 -20.38 8.89
C TYR A 6 1.67 -19.19 9.42
N TRP A 7 2.82 -19.46 10.03
CA TRP A 7 3.67 -18.41 10.58
C TRP A 7 4.22 -17.48 9.50
N ARG A 8 4.80 -18.04 8.44
CA ARG A 8 5.31 -17.26 7.30
C ARG A 8 4.22 -16.39 6.69
N GLY A 9 3.06 -16.95 6.39
CA GLY A 9 1.93 -16.22 5.81
C GLY A 9 1.44 -15.09 6.72
N ARG A 10 1.31 -15.35 8.02
CA ARG A 10 0.84 -14.35 8.98
C ARG A 10 1.82 -13.21 9.17
N PHE A 11 3.11 -13.52 9.31
CA PHE A 11 4.14 -12.49 9.51
C PHE A 11 4.41 -11.68 8.25
N SER A 12 4.32 -12.27 7.06
CA SER A 12 4.32 -11.51 5.80
C SER A 12 3.15 -10.51 5.74
N ILE A 13 1.95 -10.89 6.18
CA ILE A 13 0.78 -9.99 6.24
C ILE A 13 1.01 -8.84 7.25
N LEU A 14 1.64 -9.11 8.39
CA LEU A 14 1.96 -8.05 9.36
C LEU A 14 2.96 -7.05 8.79
N GLU A 15 4.02 -7.52 8.12
CA GLU A 15 4.99 -6.67 7.43
C GLU A 15 4.33 -5.86 6.31
N ASP A 16 3.53 -6.48 5.45
CA ASP A 16 2.75 -5.79 4.43
C ASP A 16 1.81 -4.74 5.02
N SER A 17 1.27 -4.96 6.22
CA SER A 17 0.44 -3.98 6.92
C SER A 17 1.24 -2.78 7.38
N ALA A 18 2.43 -2.98 7.94
CA ALA A 18 3.33 -1.91 8.33
C ALA A 18 3.77 -1.08 7.11
N HIS A 19 4.10 -1.76 6.00
CA HIS A 19 4.44 -1.08 4.75
C HIS A 19 3.27 -0.29 4.13
N ARG A 20 2.03 -0.75 4.25
CA ARG A 20 0.87 0.04 3.80
C ARG A 20 0.70 1.34 4.59
N GLU A 21 0.89 1.30 5.90
CA GLU A 21 0.89 2.53 6.71
C GLU A 21 2.05 3.46 6.31
N ALA A 22 3.24 2.89 6.04
CA ALA A 22 4.37 3.64 5.52
C ALA A 22 4.06 4.30 4.18
N GLN A 23 3.44 3.58 3.23
CA GLN A 23 3.06 4.12 1.92
C GLN A 23 2.06 5.27 2.04
N LYS A 24 1.08 5.17 2.95
CA LYS A 24 0.17 6.27 3.23
C LYS A 24 0.92 7.50 3.74
N THR A 25 1.81 7.32 4.72
CA THR A 25 2.63 8.41 5.23
C THR A 25 3.54 9.02 4.15
N ILE A 26 4.07 8.20 3.22
CA ILE A 26 4.84 8.69 2.06
C ILE A 26 3.96 9.55 1.16
N GLN A 27 2.72 9.15 0.87
CA GLN A 27 1.78 9.95 0.07
C GLN A 27 1.46 11.29 0.74
N ASP A 28 1.16 11.27 2.05
CA ASP A 28 0.94 12.49 2.82
C ASP A 28 2.18 13.42 2.79
N MET A 29 3.38 12.85 2.92
CA MET A 29 4.64 13.60 2.78
C MET A 29 4.86 14.13 1.36
N GLU A 30 4.48 13.40 0.32
CA GLU A 30 4.55 13.89 -1.06
C GLU A 30 3.73 15.17 -1.26
N GLU A 31 2.55 15.24 -0.67
CA GLU A 31 1.72 16.45 -0.67
C GLU A 31 2.43 17.61 0.03
N LEU A 32 3.03 17.35 1.21
CA LEU A 32 3.82 18.38 1.92
C LEU A 32 4.99 18.91 1.08
N TYR A 33 5.70 18.03 0.36
CA TYR A 33 6.78 18.45 -0.54
C TYR A 33 6.27 19.28 -1.73
N LEU A 34 5.12 18.92 -2.29
CA LEU A 34 4.49 19.68 -3.37
C LEU A 34 3.98 21.05 -2.90
N ASP A 35 3.43 21.13 -1.70
CA ASP A 35 2.98 22.40 -1.10
C ASP A 35 4.15 23.32 -0.79
N ALA A 36 5.22 22.79 -0.19
CA ALA A 36 6.43 23.55 0.06
C ALA A 36 7.07 24.04 -1.26
N GLN A 37 7.10 23.19 -2.30
CA GLN A 37 7.56 23.54 -3.64
C GLN A 37 6.74 24.70 -4.24
N ARG A 38 5.40 24.63 -4.15
CA ARG A 38 4.50 25.71 -4.61
C ARG A 38 4.73 26.99 -3.83
N SER A 39 4.90 26.90 -2.52
CA SER A 39 5.18 28.05 -1.66
C SER A 39 6.52 28.72 -2.01
N VAL A 40 7.58 27.94 -2.21
CA VAL A 40 8.89 28.44 -2.65
C VAL A 40 8.78 29.11 -4.03
N GLN A 41 8.06 28.52 -4.96
CA GLN A 41 7.82 29.14 -6.27
C GLN A 41 7.11 30.48 -6.14
N LYS A 42 6.05 30.55 -5.32
CA LYS A 42 5.30 31.80 -5.06
C LYS A 42 6.19 32.87 -4.43
N GLU A 43 7.09 32.52 -3.52
CA GLU A 43 8.05 33.44 -2.93
C GLU A 43 8.97 34.05 -4.00
N ILE A 44 9.50 33.24 -4.89
CA ILE A 44 10.37 33.69 -5.99
C ILE A 44 9.59 34.63 -6.94
N GLU A 45 8.38 34.23 -7.36
CA GLU A 45 7.53 35.02 -8.23
C GLU A 45 7.12 36.37 -7.60
N SER A 46 6.73 36.33 -6.31
CA SER A 46 6.36 37.54 -5.54
C SER A 46 7.54 38.49 -5.41
N TRP A 47 8.75 37.95 -5.23
CA TRP A 47 9.95 38.75 -5.16
C TRP A 47 10.23 39.47 -6.49
N TYR A 48 10.14 38.76 -7.64
CA TYR A 48 10.30 39.40 -8.96
C TYR A 48 9.22 40.45 -9.22
N ALA A 49 7.98 40.18 -8.83
CA ALA A 49 6.89 41.13 -9.00
C ALA A 49 7.12 42.42 -8.20
N ARG A 50 7.52 42.29 -6.92
CA ARG A 50 7.86 43.46 -6.06
C ARG A 50 9.07 44.24 -6.59
N PHE A 51 10.08 43.52 -7.09
CA PHE A 51 11.23 44.17 -7.72
C PHE A 51 10.83 44.97 -8.95
N ALA A 52 9.96 44.46 -9.81
CA ALA A 52 9.45 45.17 -10.98
C ALA A 52 8.71 46.48 -10.59
N VAL A 53 7.80 46.36 -9.60
CA VAL A 53 7.03 47.52 -9.10
C VAL A 53 7.94 48.58 -8.49
N ASN A 54 8.86 48.21 -7.63
CA ASN A 54 9.75 49.14 -6.92
C ASN A 54 10.71 49.89 -7.87
N ASN A 55 11.08 49.29 -8.98
CA ASN A 55 11.98 49.89 -9.95
C ASN A 55 11.24 50.51 -11.17
N GLN A 56 9.90 50.50 -11.14
CA GLN A 56 9.05 51.04 -12.24
C GLN A 56 9.38 50.43 -13.62
N ILE A 57 9.74 49.14 -13.63
CA ILE A 57 10.09 48.40 -14.84
C ILE A 57 9.06 47.29 -15.08
N SER A 58 9.00 46.81 -16.32
CA SER A 58 8.16 45.65 -16.60
C SER A 58 8.67 44.39 -15.89
N LEU A 59 7.76 43.46 -15.62
CA LEU A 59 8.14 42.13 -15.06
C LEU A 59 9.18 41.42 -15.96
N THR A 60 9.11 41.66 -17.27
CA THR A 60 10.06 41.10 -18.24
C THR A 60 11.44 41.76 -18.09
N ASP A 61 11.50 43.06 -17.83
CA ASP A 61 12.76 43.77 -17.62
C ASP A 61 13.32 43.50 -16.23
N ALA A 62 12.48 43.39 -15.20
CA ALA A 62 12.88 42.92 -13.85
C ALA A 62 13.61 41.58 -13.91
N ARG A 63 13.17 40.71 -14.80
CA ARG A 63 13.81 39.39 -15.03
C ARG A 63 15.19 39.48 -15.68
N LYS A 64 15.46 40.55 -16.44
CA LYS A 64 16.75 40.80 -17.12
C LYS A 64 17.75 41.58 -16.26
N TRP A 65 17.27 42.41 -15.33
CA TRP A 65 18.07 43.39 -14.58
C TRP A 65 18.80 42.85 -13.36
N LEU A 66 18.53 41.62 -12.96
CA LEU A 66 19.13 40.98 -11.79
C LEU A 66 20.52 40.41 -12.10
N THR A 67 21.38 41.21 -12.66
CA THR A 67 22.81 40.93 -12.75
C THR A 67 23.54 41.35 -11.46
N ALA A 68 24.63 40.69 -11.16
CA ALA A 68 25.38 40.59 -9.90
C ALA A 68 25.86 41.89 -9.21
N GLY A 69 25.28 43.03 -9.47
CA GLY A 69 25.75 44.32 -8.90
C GLY A 69 24.65 45.22 -8.31
N GLN A 70 23.38 44.89 -8.41
CA GLN A 70 22.29 45.84 -8.10
C GLN A 70 21.28 45.28 -7.09
N LEU A 71 21.72 44.54 -6.08
CA LEU A 71 20.88 44.10 -4.96
C LEU A 71 20.79 45.24 -3.93
N GLU A 72 19.92 46.24 -4.14
CA GLU A 72 19.61 47.21 -3.11
C GLU A 72 18.80 46.58 -1.97
N GLU A 73 18.99 47.11 -0.76
CA GLU A 73 18.40 46.64 0.48
C GLU A 73 16.86 46.69 0.48
N PHE A 74 16.21 45.70 1.00
CA PHE A 74 14.76 45.55 1.02
C PHE A 74 14.26 45.34 2.47
N HIS A 75 13.30 46.15 2.91
CA HIS A 75 12.65 45.98 4.21
C HIS A 75 11.69 44.79 4.18
N TRP A 76 11.99 43.76 4.97
CA TRP A 76 11.12 42.60 5.18
C TRP A 76 10.61 42.57 6.63
N SER A 77 9.32 42.18 6.81
CA SER A 77 8.79 41.89 8.14
C SER A 77 9.21 40.46 8.54
N VAL A 78 10.39 40.34 9.07
CA VAL A 78 10.91 39.07 9.62
C VAL A 78 10.07 38.59 10.84
N GLU A 79 9.37 39.53 11.49
CA GLU A 79 8.46 39.27 12.62
C GLU A 79 7.36 38.27 12.28
N GLN A 80 6.86 38.28 11.05
CA GLN A 80 5.87 37.29 10.58
C GLN A 80 6.45 35.87 10.52
N TYR A 81 7.70 35.72 10.09
CA TYR A 81 8.39 34.43 10.05
C TYR A 81 8.72 33.91 11.44
N ILE A 82 9.09 34.78 12.39
CA ILE A 82 9.33 34.43 13.79
C ILE A 82 8.05 33.87 14.41
N LYS A 83 6.92 34.57 14.24
CA LYS A 83 5.63 34.15 14.78
C LYS A 83 5.16 32.79 14.24
N ILE A 84 5.36 32.55 12.94
CA ILE A 84 5.05 31.26 12.33
C ILE A 84 5.99 30.17 12.87
N GLY A 85 7.28 30.48 13.01
CA GLY A 85 8.27 29.56 13.57
C GLY A 85 7.97 29.13 14.99
N GLU A 86 7.59 30.06 15.85
CA GLU A 86 7.16 29.80 17.24
C GLU A 86 5.90 28.92 17.28
N GLN A 87 4.90 29.21 16.44
CA GLN A 87 3.65 28.45 16.37
C GLN A 87 3.85 27.01 15.84
N ALA A 88 4.85 26.79 15.00
CA ALA A 88 5.15 25.49 14.40
C ALA A 88 6.15 24.64 15.21
N GLY A 89 6.68 25.13 16.33
CA GLY A 89 7.65 24.40 17.17
C GLY A 89 8.97 24.13 16.46
N LEU A 90 9.43 25.06 15.64
CA LEU A 90 10.61 24.90 14.77
C LEU A 90 11.93 24.88 15.55
N ASP A 91 12.98 24.39 14.91
CA ASP A 91 14.35 24.30 15.43
C ASP A 91 14.82 25.62 16.08
N ALA A 92 15.27 25.54 17.33
CA ALA A 92 15.75 26.69 18.11
C ALA A 92 16.92 27.44 17.42
N ALA A 93 17.77 26.76 16.65
CA ALA A 93 18.83 27.39 15.88
C ALA A 93 18.29 28.26 14.72
N TRP A 94 17.19 27.83 14.13
CA TRP A 94 16.50 28.60 13.10
C TRP A 94 15.76 29.80 13.71
N LEU A 95 15.02 29.64 14.80
CA LEU A 95 14.39 30.75 15.52
C LEU A 95 15.41 31.83 15.89
N LYS A 96 16.57 31.44 16.41
CA LYS A 96 17.66 32.38 16.71
C LYS A 96 18.20 33.09 15.47
N LYS A 97 18.24 32.45 14.31
CA LYS A 97 18.58 33.12 13.02
C LYS A 97 17.53 34.13 12.60
N LEU A 98 16.24 33.81 12.77
CA LEU A 98 15.15 34.73 12.48
C LEU A 98 15.17 35.94 13.42
N GLU A 99 15.39 35.77 14.71
CA GLU A 99 15.57 36.85 15.69
C GLU A 99 16.76 37.76 15.34
N ASN A 100 17.90 37.16 14.98
CA ASN A 100 19.08 37.92 14.55
C ASN A 100 18.85 38.66 13.24
N ALA A 101 18.07 38.10 12.32
CA ALA A 101 17.70 38.76 11.07
C ALA A 101 16.74 39.95 11.31
N SER A 102 15.79 39.84 12.27
CA SER A 102 14.89 40.92 12.65
C SER A 102 15.64 42.10 13.29
N ALA A 103 16.73 41.84 13.99
CA ALA A 103 17.58 42.86 14.60
C ALA A 103 18.44 43.64 13.57
N ARG A 104 18.56 43.16 12.33
CA ARG A 104 19.26 43.86 11.24
C ARG A 104 18.28 44.75 10.53
N PHE A 105 18.55 46.03 10.52
CA PHE A 105 17.73 47.05 9.84
C PHE A 105 17.67 46.88 8.31
N HIS A 106 18.62 46.16 7.71
CA HIS A 106 18.74 45.96 6.28
C HIS A 106 19.13 44.54 5.96
N ILE A 107 18.19 43.77 5.39
CA ILE A 107 18.43 42.46 4.83
C ILE A 107 18.56 42.58 3.33
N SER A 108 19.61 42.04 2.71
CA SER A 108 19.71 42.04 1.23
C SER A 108 18.52 41.31 0.60
N ARG A 109 18.15 41.71 -0.60
CA ARG A 109 17.00 41.11 -1.33
C ARG A 109 17.16 39.58 -1.49
N LEU A 110 18.37 39.13 -1.74
CA LEU A 110 18.67 37.72 -1.87
C LEU A 110 18.49 37.00 -0.51
N GLU A 111 19.00 37.59 0.58
CA GLU A 111 18.82 37.03 1.92
C GLU A 111 17.34 36.98 2.34
N ALA A 112 16.52 37.97 1.96
CA ALA A 112 15.10 38.00 2.22
C ALA A 112 14.38 36.80 1.53
N VAL A 113 14.67 36.54 0.26
CA VAL A 113 14.11 35.40 -0.47
C VAL A 113 14.61 34.09 0.09
N GLN A 114 15.91 34.00 0.42
CA GLN A 114 16.49 32.81 1.04
C GLN A 114 15.85 32.52 2.42
N THR A 115 15.59 33.57 3.21
CA THR A 115 14.92 33.45 4.50
C THR A 115 13.50 32.92 4.35
N GLY A 116 12.71 33.45 3.41
CA GLY A 116 11.36 32.97 3.11
C GLY A 116 11.35 31.52 2.64
N ILE A 117 12.25 31.16 1.74
CA ILE A 117 12.40 29.78 1.27
C ILE A 117 12.79 28.85 2.42
N GLN A 118 13.75 29.25 3.25
CA GLN A 118 14.19 28.44 4.37
C GLN A 118 13.06 28.22 5.36
N GLN A 119 12.23 29.23 5.65
CA GLN A 119 11.05 29.08 6.50
C GLN A 119 10.09 28.00 5.97
N GLN A 120 9.83 27.97 4.67
CA GLN A 120 8.99 26.92 4.09
C GLN A 120 9.60 25.52 4.26
N LEU A 121 10.93 25.43 4.16
CA LEU A 121 11.64 24.16 4.35
C LEU A 121 11.70 23.72 5.83
N GLU A 122 11.79 24.66 6.78
CA GLU A 122 11.67 24.35 8.22
C GLU A 122 10.29 23.73 8.52
N LEU A 123 9.22 24.34 8.01
CA LEU A 123 7.85 23.81 8.15
C LEU A 123 7.70 22.43 7.52
N LEU A 124 8.19 22.24 6.30
CA LEU A 124 8.16 20.95 5.62
C LEU A 124 8.81 19.85 6.48
N TYR A 125 10.01 20.10 6.97
CA TYR A 125 10.76 19.07 7.70
C TYR A 125 10.28 18.89 9.14
N GLY A 126 9.72 19.92 9.78
CA GLY A 126 9.00 19.79 11.04
C GLY A 126 7.83 18.80 10.88
N ASN A 127 6.96 19.05 9.91
CA ASN A 127 5.84 18.16 9.60
C ASN A 127 6.28 16.74 9.21
N GLN A 128 7.39 16.61 8.48
CA GLN A 128 7.95 15.30 8.12
C GLN A 128 8.41 14.53 9.37
N VAL A 129 9.08 15.17 10.32
CA VAL A 129 9.51 14.53 11.57
C VAL A 129 8.31 14.07 12.37
N ASP A 130 7.27 14.92 12.52
CA ASP A 130 6.06 14.60 13.26
C ASP A 130 5.29 13.44 12.61
N SER A 131 5.14 13.45 11.29
CA SER A 131 4.48 12.37 10.55
C SER A 131 5.22 11.05 10.68
N LEU A 132 6.54 11.06 10.60
CA LEU A 132 7.35 9.84 10.74
C LEU A 132 7.35 9.34 12.19
N ASP A 133 7.42 10.23 13.17
CA ASP A 133 7.33 9.88 14.60
C ASP A 133 5.98 9.20 14.91
N ALA A 134 4.88 9.77 14.44
CA ALA A 134 3.54 9.21 14.59
C ALA A 134 3.41 7.83 13.90
N LEU A 135 3.93 7.69 12.69
CA LEU A 135 3.97 6.40 11.98
C LEU A 135 4.74 5.36 12.79
N LEU A 136 5.96 5.67 13.21
CA LEU A 136 6.82 4.69 13.88
C LEU A 136 6.27 4.28 15.25
N LYS A 137 5.65 5.20 16.01
CA LYS A 137 4.90 4.87 17.22
C LYS A 137 3.78 3.86 16.95
N LYS A 138 3.03 4.08 15.87
CA LYS A 138 1.96 3.17 15.44
C LYS A 138 2.51 1.82 14.98
N VAL A 139 3.60 1.81 14.20
CA VAL A 139 4.26 0.58 13.72
C VAL A 139 4.76 -0.26 14.89
N VAL A 140 5.45 0.34 15.86
CA VAL A 140 5.95 -0.39 17.04
C VAL A 140 4.80 -0.90 17.91
N GLY A 141 3.80 -0.09 18.20
CA GLY A 141 2.65 -0.51 19.00
C GLY A 141 1.84 -1.63 18.34
N ASN A 142 1.49 -1.46 17.06
CA ASN A 142 0.75 -2.45 16.29
C ASN A 142 1.59 -3.72 16.05
N GLY A 143 2.87 -3.57 15.69
CA GLY A 143 3.79 -4.68 15.47
C GLY A 143 3.88 -5.58 16.68
N TYR A 144 4.06 -5.03 17.87
CA TYR A 144 4.06 -5.79 19.12
C TYR A 144 2.74 -6.52 19.38
N THR A 145 1.62 -5.79 19.32
CA THR A 145 0.30 -6.34 19.66
C THR A 145 -0.16 -7.41 18.66
N HIS A 146 0.05 -7.16 17.36
CA HIS A 146 -0.34 -8.12 16.33
C HIS A 146 0.56 -9.36 16.35
N THR A 147 1.87 -9.19 16.58
CA THR A 147 2.79 -10.31 16.77
C THR A 147 2.34 -11.19 17.94
N ALA A 148 2.02 -10.57 19.09
CA ALA A 148 1.52 -11.31 20.26
C ALA A 148 0.23 -12.06 19.95
N PHE A 149 -0.72 -11.42 19.29
CA PHE A 149 -1.98 -12.04 18.89
C PHE A 149 -1.75 -13.25 17.97
N GLU A 150 -0.93 -13.11 16.94
CA GLU A 150 -0.68 -14.20 16.00
C GLU A 150 0.10 -15.36 16.63
N VAL A 151 1.09 -15.07 17.49
CA VAL A 151 1.81 -16.12 18.23
C VAL A 151 0.86 -16.89 19.13
N GLN A 152 0.09 -16.20 19.99
CA GLN A 152 -0.87 -16.84 20.89
C GLN A 152 -1.92 -17.66 20.15
N LYS A 153 -2.49 -17.09 19.08
CA LYS A 153 -3.44 -17.79 18.22
C LYS A 153 -2.84 -19.03 17.55
N GLY A 154 -1.60 -18.95 17.13
CA GLY A 154 -0.92 -20.05 16.44
C GLY A 154 -0.56 -21.21 17.38
N VAL A 155 -0.16 -20.91 18.61
CA VAL A 155 0.13 -21.95 19.65
C VAL A 155 -1.13 -22.41 20.37
N GLY A 156 -2.25 -21.68 20.28
CA GLY A 156 -3.52 -22.01 20.91
C GLY A 156 -3.54 -21.74 22.42
N LEU A 157 -2.65 -20.88 22.91
CA LEU A 157 -2.55 -20.48 24.32
C LEU A 157 -2.61 -18.96 24.42
N GLY A 158 -3.35 -18.44 25.38
CA GLY A 158 -3.38 -17.02 25.70
C GLY A 158 -2.49 -16.70 26.90
N TRP A 159 -1.70 -15.65 26.80
CA TRP A 159 -0.94 -15.07 27.91
C TRP A 159 -1.36 -13.63 28.13
N ASP A 160 -1.31 -13.22 29.38
CA ASP A 160 -1.42 -11.80 29.70
C ASP A 160 -0.14 -11.08 29.27
N ILE A 161 -0.31 -10.11 28.36
CA ILE A 161 0.77 -9.23 27.91
C ILE A 161 0.44 -7.79 28.31
N THR A 162 1.40 -7.11 28.92
CA THR A 162 1.21 -5.72 29.37
C THR A 162 1.32 -4.70 28.24
N GLY A 163 1.73 -5.12 27.05
CA GLY A 163 1.99 -4.21 25.94
C GLY A 163 3.24 -3.36 26.14
N LEU A 164 3.50 -2.48 25.21
CA LEU A 164 4.59 -1.51 25.30
C LEU A 164 4.05 -0.22 25.95
N ASP A 165 4.60 0.17 27.11
CA ASP A 165 4.29 1.46 27.70
C ASP A 165 4.91 2.62 26.91
N GLN A 166 4.40 3.82 27.12
CA GLN A 166 4.83 5.03 26.40
C GLN A 166 6.33 5.31 26.61
N LYS A 167 6.88 5.05 27.79
CA LYS A 167 8.29 5.28 28.10
C LYS A 167 9.21 4.30 27.34
N LYS A 168 8.82 3.03 27.29
CA LYS A 168 9.54 1.99 26.52
C LYS A 168 9.51 2.32 25.04
N LEU A 169 8.35 2.75 24.52
CA LEU A 169 8.17 3.18 23.13
C LEU A 169 9.12 4.33 22.76
N GLU A 170 9.13 5.41 23.55
CA GLU A 170 10.03 6.55 23.31
C GLU A 170 11.51 6.16 23.43
N THR A 171 11.83 5.26 24.35
CA THR A 171 13.20 4.73 24.49
C THR A 171 13.64 3.97 23.24
N LEU A 172 12.76 3.15 22.65
CA LEU A 172 13.05 2.41 21.42
C LEU A 172 13.25 3.37 20.23
N LEU A 173 12.36 4.36 20.08
CA LEU A 173 12.40 5.33 18.98
C LEU A 173 13.59 6.30 19.04
N SER A 174 14.16 6.54 20.22
CA SER A 174 15.30 7.43 20.40
C SER A 174 16.66 6.76 20.21
N LYS A 175 16.69 5.43 20.06
CA LYS A 175 17.93 4.69 19.85
C LYS A 175 18.40 4.77 18.41
N PRO A 176 19.65 5.28 18.14
CA PRO A 176 20.26 5.11 16.84
C PRO A 176 20.60 3.63 16.61
N TRP A 177 20.30 3.12 15.41
CA TRP A 177 20.54 1.73 15.07
C TRP A 177 21.58 1.52 13.95
N THR A 178 21.93 2.60 13.27
CA THR A 178 22.93 2.59 12.20
C THR A 178 24.31 2.95 12.75
N THR A 179 25.35 2.50 12.08
CA THR A 179 26.76 2.67 12.48
C THR A 179 27.21 4.14 12.59
N ASP A 180 26.47 5.07 11.96
CA ASP A 180 26.75 6.50 12.05
C ASP A 180 26.15 7.18 13.30
N GLY A 181 25.49 6.41 14.18
CA GLY A 181 24.93 6.88 15.44
C GLY A 181 23.77 7.87 15.31
N ARG A 182 23.08 7.91 14.15
CA ARG A 182 22.00 8.86 13.87
C ARG A 182 20.64 8.19 13.96
N THR A 183 19.68 8.94 14.54
CA THR A 183 18.26 8.58 14.53
C THR A 183 17.59 9.01 13.23
N PHE A 184 16.36 8.55 12.98
CA PHE A 184 15.55 9.04 11.85
C PHE A 184 15.31 10.56 11.93
N ARG A 185 15.18 11.13 13.14
CA ARG A 185 15.02 12.58 13.33
C ARG A 185 16.25 13.34 12.85
N ASP A 186 17.46 12.87 13.24
CA ASP A 186 18.71 13.46 12.78
C ASP A 186 18.83 13.41 11.25
N ARG A 187 18.39 12.30 10.63
CA ARG A 187 18.38 12.14 9.17
C ARG A 187 17.43 13.09 8.46
N CYS A 188 16.26 13.35 9.05
CA CYS A 188 15.34 14.37 8.54
C CYS A 188 16.01 15.75 8.53
N TRP A 189 16.64 16.15 9.66
CA TRP A 189 17.31 17.44 9.77
C TRP A 189 18.53 17.57 8.85
N LEU A 190 19.29 16.50 8.62
CA LEU A 190 20.37 16.48 7.63
C LEU A 190 19.84 16.67 6.20
N ASN A 191 18.77 15.94 5.83
CA ASN A 191 18.12 16.10 4.54
C ASN A 191 17.59 17.53 4.34
N LYS A 192 17.07 18.17 5.40
CA LYS A 192 16.69 19.58 5.38
C LYS A 192 17.88 20.47 5.01
N ASN A 193 19.00 20.32 5.72
CA ASN A 193 20.19 21.13 5.48
C ASN A 193 20.71 20.98 4.05
N ASP A 194 20.72 19.76 3.52
CA ASP A 194 21.06 19.45 2.13
C ASP A 194 20.10 20.16 1.14
N LEU A 195 18.78 20.11 1.40
CA LEU A 195 17.80 20.74 0.52
C LEU A 195 17.91 22.27 0.57
N VAL A 196 18.04 22.85 1.78
CA VAL A 196 18.27 24.31 1.95
C VAL A 196 19.50 24.75 1.17
N GLY A 197 20.64 24.05 1.32
CA GLY A 197 21.86 24.34 0.59
C GLY A 197 21.70 24.22 -0.92
N SER A 198 21.04 23.19 -1.39
CA SER A 198 20.82 22.94 -2.82
C SER A 198 19.89 23.97 -3.47
N VAL A 199 18.82 24.35 -2.76
CA VAL A 199 17.88 25.37 -3.20
C VAL A 199 18.54 26.75 -3.21
N SER A 200 19.23 27.13 -2.12
CA SER A 200 19.97 28.39 -2.03
C SER A 200 21.04 28.50 -3.14
N LYS A 201 21.76 27.42 -3.40
CA LYS A 201 22.73 27.37 -4.49
C LYS A 201 22.07 27.53 -5.87
N SER A 202 20.98 26.83 -6.12
CA SER A 202 20.24 26.92 -7.38
C SER A 202 19.70 28.33 -7.62
N LEU A 203 19.14 28.95 -6.57
CA LEU A 203 18.66 30.33 -6.61
C LEU A 203 19.81 31.32 -6.92
N THR A 204 20.86 31.30 -6.10
CA THR A 204 22.00 32.21 -6.24
C THR A 204 22.67 32.10 -7.60
N GLN A 205 22.97 30.86 -8.05
CA GLN A 205 23.60 30.64 -9.36
C GLN A 205 22.69 31.03 -10.52
N GLY A 206 21.37 30.78 -10.40
CA GLY A 206 20.41 31.20 -11.40
C GLY A 206 20.33 32.73 -11.53
N LEU A 207 20.29 33.43 -10.40
CA LEU A 207 20.32 34.90 -10.37
C LEU A 207 21.62 35.46 -10.96
N LEU A 208 22.79 34.93 -10.56
CA LEU A 208 24.08 35.38 -11.09
C LEU A 208 24.24 35.16 -12.60
N ARG A 209 23.62 34.12 -13.16
CA ARG A 209 23.60 33.85 -14.61
C ARG A 209 22.55 34.66 -15.37
N GLY A 210 21.67 35.37 -14.68
CA GLY A 210 20.52 36.04 -15.30
C GLY A 210 19.47 35.04 -15.83
N ASP A 211 19.38 33.84 -15.24
CA ASP A 211 18.39 32.82 -15.62
C ASP A 211 16.95 33.34 -15.36
N SER A 212 16.00 32.98 -16.23
CA SER A 212 14.59 33.32 -16.02
C SER A 212 14.03 32.67 -14.76
N PRO A 213 13.00 33.26 -14.09
CA PRO A 213 12.34 32.65 -12.95
C PRO A 213 11.89 31.20 -13.21
N ALA A 214 11.35 30.94 -14.41
CA ALA A 214 10.93 29.59 -14.81
C ALA A 214 12.10 28.59 -14.80
N LYS A 215 13.27 28.98 -15.27
CA LYS A 215 14.47 28.15 -15.29
C LYS A 215 15.01 27.90 -13.87
N ILE A 216 15.01 28.93 -13.03
CA ILE A 216 15.37 28.82 -11.60
C ILE A 216 14.39 27.89 -10.89
N THR A 217 13.09 28.10 -11.08
CA THR A 217 12.04 27.24 -10.51
C THR A 217 12.20 25.78 -10.92
N THR A 218 12.45 25.52 -12.22
CA THR A 218 12.69 24.15 -12.70
C THR A 218 13.90 23.49 -12.02
N ALA A 219 14.99 24.23 -11.83
CA ALA A 219 16.16 23.73 -11.13
C ALA A 219 15.85 23.38 -9.66
N ILE A 220 15.09 24.23 -8.99
CA ILE A 220 14.64 24.00 -7.60
C ILE A 220 13.69 22.82 -7.50
N GLN A 221 12.70 22.69 -8.40
CA GLN A 221 11.77 21.56 -8.45
C GLN A 221 12.50 20.23 -8.56
N LYS A 222 13.59 20.17 -9.33
CA LYS A 222 14.44 18.98 -9.42
C LYS A 222 15.04 18.60 -8.06
N GLN A 223 15.47 19.58 -7.26
CA GLN A 223 16.00 19.32 -5.91
C GLN A 223 14.91 18.75 -5.00
N PHE A 224 13.71 19.30 -5.02
CA PHE A 224 12.56 18.76 -4.27
C PHE A 224 12.27 17.30 -4.64
N GLY A 225 12.31 16.95 -5.93
CA GLY A 225 12.12 15.56 -6.38
C GLY A 225 13.14 14.58 -5.78
N VAL A 226 14.42 14.96 -5.73
CA VAL A 226 15.49 14.16 -5.11
C VAL A 226 15.24 13.97 -3.61
N HIS A 227 14.87 15.02 -2.90
CA HIS A 227 14.68 14.97 -1.45
C HIS A 227 13.38 14.26 -1.05
N ARG A 228 12.33 14.35 -1.85
CA ARG A 228 11.11 13.56 -1.72
C ARG A 228 11.41 12.06 -1.81
N TYR A 229 12.21 11.64 -2.77
CA TYR A 229 12.66 10.25 -2.88
C TYR A 229 13.47 9.80 -1.65
N LYS A 230 14.39 10.65 -1.13
CA LYS A 230 15.14 10.37 0.09
C LYS A 230 14.22 10.19 1.30
N ALA A 231 13.17 11.01 1.41
CA ALA A 231 12.17 10.92 2.48
C ALA A 231 11.41 9.58 2.41
N GLY A 232 10.88 9.19 1.27
CA GLY A 232 10.19 7.91 1.10
C GLY A 232 11.09 6.71 1.43
N ARG A 233 12.36 6.75 1.00
CA ARG A 233 13.35 5.72 1.34
C ARG A 233 13.61 5.63 2.85
N LEU A 234 13.67 6.77 3.54
CA LEU A 234 13.83 6.81 4.99
C LEU A 234 12.60 6.17 5.67
N VAL A 235 11.40 6.58 5.30
CA VAL A 235 10.14 6.04 5.85
C VAL A 235 10.11 4.50 5.73
N ASN A 236 10.34 3.96 4.53
CA ASN A 236 10.31 2.50 4.32
C ASN A 236 11.35 1.77 5.17
N THR A 237 12.58 2.29 5.21
CA THR A 237 13.68 1.62 5.93
C THR A 237 13.45 1.62 7.44
N GLU A 238 13.04 2.76 8.01
CA GLU A 238 12.75 2.89 9.43
C GLU A 238 11.51 2.05 9.83
N THR A 239 10.51 1.97 8.97
CA THR A 239 9.32 1.11 9.20
C THR A 239 9.72 -0.35 9.36
N THR A 240 10.52 -0.91 8.44
CA THR A 240 11.00 -2.31 8.56
C THR A 240 11.83 -2.50 9.81
N TYR A 241 12.72 -1.56 10.14
CA TYR A 241 13.55 -1.66 11.34
C TYR A 241 12.70 -1.66 12.62
N PHE A 242 11.78 -0.70 12.77
CA PHE A 242 10.98 -0.59 13.99
C PHE A 242 9.92 -1.69 14.11
N ASN A 243 9.43 -2.22 13.00
CA ASN A 243 8.58 -3.43 13.02
C ASN A 243 9.38 -4.63 13.52
N ALA A 244 10.62 -4.82 13.06
CA ALA A 244 11.51 -5.88 13.56
C ALA A 244 11.85 -5.71 15.06
N VAL A 245 12.05 -4.48 15.53
CA VAL A 245 12.25 -4.18 16.95
C VAL A 245 11.03 -4.56 17.78
N ALA A 246 9.83 -4.18 17.33
CA ALA A 246 8.58 -4.53 18.01
C ALA A 246 8.39 -6.05 18.07
N THR A 247 8.65 -6.74 16.98
CA THR A 247 8.59 -8.22 16.88
C THR A 247 9.59 -8.87 17.83
N LYS A 248 10.83 -8.36 17.92
CA LYS A 248 11.85 -8.84 18.88
C LYS A 248 11.38 -8.74 20.32
N GLU A 249 10.84 -7.60 20.72
CA GLU A 249 10.36 -7.42 22.09
C GLU A 249 9.20 -8.37 22.41
N CYS A 250 8.28 -8.56 21.46
CA CYS A 250 7.19 -9.50 21.60
C CYS A 250 7.68 -10.96 21.69
N TYR A 251 8.63 -11.37 20.85
CA TYR A 251 9.19 -12.71 20.86
C TYR A 251 9.88 -13.03 22.19
N LYS A 252 10.55 -12.04 22.80
CA LYS A 252 11.13 -12.20 24.14
C LYS A 252 10.06 -12.41 25.22
N ASP A 253 8.97 -11.63 25.17
CA ASP A 253 7.88 -11.71 26.13
C ASP A 253 7.06 -13.01 25.99
N LEU A 254 7.15 -13.68 24.84
CA LEU A 254 6.46 -14.94 24.54
C LEU A 254 7.39 -16.17 24.49
N ASP A 255 8.64 -16.05 24.95
CA ASP A 255 9.64 -17.12 24.98
C ASP A 255 9.84 -17.84 23.64
N VAL A 256 9.82 -17.10 22.52
CA VAL A 256 10.15 -17.64 21.21
C VAL A 256 11.65 -17.87 21.12
N GLU A 257 12.07 -19.12 20.95
CA GLU A 257 13.50 -19.48 20.96
C GLU A 257 14.19 -19.30 19.60
N MET A 258 13.49 -19.63 18.50
CA MET A 258 14.04 -19.66 17.15
C MET A 258 13.15 -18.88 16.18
N VAL A 259 13.78 -18.17 15.24
CA VAL A 259 13.08 -17.40 14.21
C VAL A 259 13.65 -17.70 12.83
N GLU A 260 12.81 -17.62 11.83
CA GLU A 260 13.16 -17.75 10.42
C GLU A 260 13.09 -16.39 9.73
N ILE A 261 14.09 -16.07 8.91
CA ILE A 261 14.10 -14.88 8.05
C ILE A 261 13.23 -15.18 6.82
N ILE A 262 12.33 -14.27 6.52
CA ILE A 262 11.40 -14.38 5.39
C ILE A 262 11.54 -13.15 4.50
N GLU A 263 11.90 -13.38 3.25
CA GLU A 263 12.02 -12.33 2.25
C GLU A 263 10.84 -12.34 1.28
N THR A 264 10.53 -11.19 0.69
CA THR A 264 9.55 -11.10 -0.38
C THR A 264 10.10 -11.79 -1.63
N LEU A 265 9.33 -12.70 -2.23
CA LEU A 265 9.74 -13.37 -3.46
C LEU A 265 9.23 -12.60 -4.68
N ASP A 266 10.04 -11.67 -5.16
CA ASP A 266 9.78 -10.90 -6.39
C ASP A 266 11.08 -10.44 -7.07
N SER A 267 10.97 -9.79 -8.23
CA SER A 267 12.11 -9.30 -9.01
C SER A 267 12.90 -8.16 -8.34
N HIS A 268 12.39 -7.58 -7.26
CA HIS A 268 13.03 -6.50 -6.51
C HIS A 268 13.84 -7.01 -5.31
N THR A 269 13.77 -8.31 -5.02
CA THR A 269 14.54 -8.92 -3.93
C THR A 269 16.01 -8.99 -4.32
N CYS A 270 16.85 -8.32 -3.55
CA CYS A 270 18.29 -8.26 -3.85
C CYS A 270 19.01 -9.57 -3.46
N SER A 271 20.23 -9.74 -3.94
CA SER A 271 21.03 -10.94 -3.67
C SER A 271 21.33 -11.16 -2.18
N ILE A 272 21.45 -10.09 -1.37
CA ILE A 272 21.66 -10.18 0.08
C ILE A 272 20.44 -10.80 0.74
N CYS A 273 19.25 -10.22 0.52
CA CYS A 273 17.98 -10.70 1.06
C CYS A 273 17.68 -12.14 0.59
N GLY A 274 17.79 -12.38 -0.72
CA GLY A 274 17.56 -13.72 -1.27
C GLY A 274 18.51 -14.79 -0.73
N GLY A 275 19.74 -14.41 -0.38
CA GLY A 275 20.72 -15.32 0.25
C GLY A 275 20.43 -15.63 1.73
N LEU A 276 19.63 -14.81 2.39
CA LEU A 276 19.24 -14.96 3.79
C LEU A 276 17.84 -15.57 3.97
N ASP A 277 17.06 -15.64 2.92
CA ASP A 277 15.71 -16.19 2.93
C ASP A 277 15.69 -17.66 3.43
N GLY A 278 14.81 -17.93 4.37
CA GLY A 278 14.68 -19.24 5.01
C GLY A 278 15.79 -19.57 6.02
N LYS A 279 16.66 -18.63 6.36
CA LYS A 279 17.68 -18.83 7.41
C LYS A 279 17.04 -18.79 8.78
N VAL A 280 17.28 -19.81 9.59
CA VAL A 280 16.81 -19.90 10.97
C VAL A 280 17.92 -19.49 11.92
N ILE A 281 17.59 -18.61 12.88
CA ILE A 281 18.53 -18.15 13.91
C ILE A 281 17.86 -18.17 15.30
N PRO A 282 18.65 -18.33 16.39
CA PRO A 282 18.10 -18.20 17.73
C PRO A 282 17.77 -16.73 18.05
N ILE A 283 16.76 -16.52 18.91
CA ILE A 283 16.33 -15.17 19.34
C ILE A 283 17.47 -14.38 20.01
N SER A 284 18.43 -15.05 20.61
CA SER A 284 19.61 -14.41 21.20
C SER A 284 20.50 -13.70 20.15
N GLN A 285 20.41 -14.10 18.88
CA GLN A 285 21.11 -13.47 17.75
C GLN A 285 20.22 -12.50 16.95
N TYR A 286 18.99 -12.28 17.39
CA TYR A 286 18.05 -11.39 16.69
C TYR A 286 18.46 -9.93 16.86
N GLU A 287 19.08 -9.36 15.84
CA GLU A 287 19.53 -7.97 15.83
C GLU A 287 19.04 -7.27 14.56
N PRO A 288 17.97 -6.44 14.66
CA PRO A 288 17.47 -5.68 13.52
C PRO A 288 18.55 -4.83 12.87
N GLY A 289 18.62 -4.88 11.55
CA GLY A 289 19.65 -4.17 10.78
C GLY A 289 20.99 -4.91 10.65
N VAL A 290 21.18 -6.04 11.33
CA VAL A 290 22.44 -6.81 11.33
C VAL A 290 22.19 -8.28 10.97
N THR A 291 21.43 -9.01 11.78
CA THR A 291 21.15 -10.44 11.58
C THR A 291 19.76 -10.70 11.05
N VAL A 292 18.84 -9.73 11.19
CA VAL A 292 17.49 -9.75 10.63
C VAL A 292 17.19 -8.42 9.93
N PRO A 293 16.20 -8.37 9.02
CA PRO A 293 15.86 -7.15 8.27
C PRO A 293 15.69 -5.90 9.17
N PRO A 294 15.98 -4.69 8.60
CA PRO A 294 16.37 -4.39 7.23
C PRO A 294 17.88 -4.55 6.99
N PHE A 295 18.29 -5.24 5.93
CA PHE A 295 19.71 -5.38 5.56
C PHE A 295 20.21 -4.24 4.68
N HIS A 296 19.32 -3.45 4.10
CA HIS A 296 19.61 -2.32 3.22
C HIS A 296 18.39 -1.36 3.16
N PRO A 297 18.56 -0.15 2.62
CA PRO A 297 17.42 0.76 2.41
C PRO A 297 16.33 0.12 1.55
N ASN A 298 15.05 0.38 1.91
CA ASN A 298 13.85 -0.22 1.30
C ASN A 298 13.77 -1.76 1.42
N CYS A 299 14.44 -2.37 2.40
CA CYS A 299 14.27 -3.79 2.68
C CYS A 299 12.81 -4.10 3.06
N ARG A 300 12.31 -5.25 2.60
CA ARG A 300 10.91 -5.70 2.81
C ARG A 300 10.85 -7.08 3.48
N GLY A 301 11.98 -7.54 3.99
CA GLY A 301 12.06 -8.79 4.71
C GLY A 301 11.47 -8.69 6.12
N THR A 302 11.05 -9.82 6.65
CA THR A 302 10.53 -9.96 8.02
C THR A 302 11.03 -11.25 8.66
N THR A 303 10.53 -11.57 9.84
CA THR A 303 10.83 -12.84 10.51
C THR A 303 9.54 -13.50 11.01
N ALA A 304 9.54 -14.82 11.12
CA ALA A 304 8.49 -15.57 11.80
C ALA A 304 9.09 -16.53 12.83
N PRO A 305 8.32 -16.98 13.84
CA PRO A 305 8.73 -18.07 14.71
C PRO A 305 9.06 -19.32 13.88
N ALA A 306 10.27 -19.88 14.06
CA ALA A 306 10.66 -21.11 13.40
C ALA A 306 10.08 -22.32 14.14
N ILE A 307 9.20 -23.04 13.47
CA ILE A 307 8.57 -24.27 13.97
C ILE A 307 8.92 -25.43 13.03
N ASP A 308 9.08 -26.63 13.59
CA ASP A 308 9.58 -27.85 12.96
C ASP A 308 9.15 -28.04 11.49
N PRO A 309 10.11 -28.30 10.57
CA PRO A 309 9.89 -28.35 9.12
C PRO A 309 9.02 -29.52 8.62
N LYS A 310 8.48 -30.37 9.48
CA LYS A 310 7.64 -31.51 9.08
C LYS A 310 6.30 -31.16 8.42
N TYR A 311 5.93 -29.87 8.36
CA TYR A 311 4.64 -29.40 7.85
C TYR A 311 4.84 -28.32 6.79
N ALA A 312 5.16 -28.74 5.56
CA ALA A 312 5.36 -27.83 4.43
C ALA A 312 4.02 -27.42 3.76
N GLY A 313 3.86 -26.15 3.44
CA GLY A 313 2.75 -25.55 2.69
C GLY A 313 3.23 -24.61 1.59
N GLU A 314 2.58 -23.48 1.36
CA GLU A 314 2.89 -22.52 0.31
C GLU A 314 3.18 -21.13 0.86
N ARG A 315 4.02 -20.35 0.17
CA ARG A 315 4.28 -18.92 0.44
C ARG A 315 4.00 -18.08 -0.81
N ALA A 316 3.59 -16.83 -0.59
CA ALA A 316 3.32 -15.89 -1.67
C ALA A 316 4.62 -15.44 -2.36
N ALA A 317 4.57 -15.38 -3.69
CA ALA A 317 5.56 -14.78 -4.57
C ALA A 317 4.86 -13.77 -5.49
N ARG A 318 5.62 -12.87 -6.12
CA ARG A 318 5.09 -11.88 -7.06
C ARG A 318 5.81 -11.96 -8.40
N ASN A 319 5.05 -11.82 -9.49
CA ASN A 319 5.63 -11.67 -10.82
C ASN A 319 6.10 -10.22 -11.08
N ALA A 320 6.67 -9.97 -12.24
CA ALA A 320 7.14 -8.64 -12.64
C ALA A 320 6.01 -7.59 -12.72
N ASP A 321 4.77 -8.03 -12.93
CA ASP A 321 3.57 -7.20 -13.04
C ASP A 321 2.94 -6.91 -11.66
N GLY A 322 3.50 -7.49 -10.58
CA GLY A 322 3.03 -7.34 -9.22
C GLY A 322 1.94 -8.33 -8.80
N ASP A 323 1.54 -9.27 -9.68
CA ASP A 323 0.54 -10.29 -9.36
C ASP A 323 1.11 -11.32 -8.38
N VAL A 324 0.29 -11.72 -7.42
CA VAL A 324 0.65 -12.72 -6.41
C VAL A 324 0.36 -14.13 -6.92
N TYR A 325 1.33 -15.01 -6.77
CA TYR A 325 1.18 -16.46 -6.95
C TYR A 325 1.85 -17.20 -5.79
N TYR A 326 1.61 -18.51 -5.66
CA TYR A 326 2.09 -19.29 -4.54
C TYR A 326 3.15 -20.30 -4.97
N VAL A 327 4.16 -20.46 -4.13
CA VAL A 327 5.26 -21.41 -4.29
C VAL A 327 5.40 -22.24 -3.01
N PRO A 328 6.06 -23.41 -3.05
CA PRO A 328 6.31 -24.20 -1.83
C PRO A 328 6.95 -23.33 -0.75
N ALA A 329 6.48 -23.44 0.49
CA ALA A 329 6.94 -22.61 1.59
C ALA A 329 8.44 -22.79 1.89
N ASN A 330 8.98 -23.98 1.65
CA ASN A 330 10.40 -24.30 1.77
C ASN A 330 11.24 -23.89 0.54
N MET A 331 10.63 -23.31 -0.50
CA MET A 331 11.34 -22.80 -1.67
C MET A 331 12.23 -21.63 -1.26
N LYS A 332 13.52 -21.76 -1.47
CA LYS A 332 14.48 -20.68 -1.25
C LYS A 332 14.49 -19.71 -2.43
N TYR A 333 14.95 -18.49 -2.21
CA TYR A 333 15.01 -17.48 -3.25
C TYR A 333 15.82 -17.94 -4.49
N ALA A 334 16.93 -18.64 -4.30
CA ALA A 334 17.72 -19.18 -5.40
C ALA A 334 16.91 -20.16 -6.28
N ASP A 335 16.13 -21.04 -5.66
CA ASP A 335 15.28 -22.00 -6.35
C ASP A 335 14.16 -21.31 -7.10
N TRP A 336 13.60 -20.25 -6.50
CA TRP A 336 12.57 -19.41 -7.11
C TRP A 336 13.12 -18.69 -8.35
N VAL A 337 14.29 -18.05 -8.25
CA VAL A 337 14.96 -17.40 -9.40
C VAL A 337 15.21 -18.40 -10.53
N GLN A 338 15.75 -19.57 -10.22
CA GLN A 338 16.01 -20.60 -11.21
C GLN A 338 14.72 -21.06 -11.93
N THR A 339 13.62 -21.18 -11.18
CA THR A 339 12.36 -21.70 -11.70
C THR A 339 11.55 -20.67 -12.49
N PHE A 340 11.44 -19.45 -11.97
CA PHE A 340 10.50 -18.44 -12.46
C PHE A 340 11.14 -17.29 -13.24
N VAL A 341 12.43 -17.03 -13.02
CA VAL A 341 13.18 -15.97 -13.71
C VAL A 341 14.02 -16.56 -14.86
N ASN A 342 14.73 -17.66 -14.58
CA ASN A 342 15.67 -18.27 -15.56
C ASN A 342 15.02 -19.39 -16.41
N GLY A 343 13.70 -19.57 -16.36
CA GLY A 343 12.98 -20.52 -17.20
C GLY A 343 13.16 -22.01 -16.84
N GLY A 344 13.49 -22.31 -15.57
CA GLY A 344 13.58 -23.66 -15.05
C GLY A 344 12.23 -24.42 -15.10
N SER A 345 12.29 -25.75 -15.01
CA SER A 345 11.08 -26.58 -15.09
C SER A 345 10.16 -26.38 -13.90
N LYS A 346 8.89 -26.05 -14.19
CA LYS A 346 7.81 -25.97 -13.20
C LYS A 346 7.22 -27.36 -12.85
N ALA A 347 7.66 -28.42 -13.51
CA ALA A 347 7.07 -29.75 -13.41
C ALA A 347 7.28 -30.44 -12.04
N GLY A 348 8.29 -30.02 -11.26
CA GLY A 348 8.53 -30.54 -9.91
C GLY A 348 7.75 -29.83 -8.80
N LEU A 349 7.13 -28.69 -9.09
CA LEU A 349 6.42 -27.88 -8.09
C LEU A 349 5.02 -28.41 -7.76
N THR A 350 4.42 -29.15 -8.68
CA THR A 350 3.04 -29.66 -8.56
C THR A 350 2.92 -30.99 -7.84
N ALA A 351 4.00 -31.77 -7.73
CA ALA A 351 3.93 -33.14 -7.21
C ALA A 351 4.18 -33.26 -5.69
N ALA A 352 4.86 -32.30 -5.06
CA ALA A 352 5.18 -32.35 -3.62
C ALA A 352 4.13 -31.67 -2.74
N THR A 353 3.22 -30.88 -3.29
CA THR A 353 2.20 -30.09 -2.57
C THR A 353 0.81 -30.73 -2.56
N ALA A 354 0.65 -31.89 -3.16
CA ALA A 354 -0.67 -32.56 -3.25
C ALA A 354 -1.15 -33.24 -1.96
N THR A 355 -0.41 -33.15 -0.86
CA THR A 355 -0.82 -33.81 0.40
C THR A 355 -0.86 -32.80 1.54
N ALA A 356 -2.10 -32.36 1.87
CA ALA A 356 -2.54 -31.75 3.13
C ALA A 356 -2.47 -30.22 3.31
N ILE A 357 -3.01 -29.44 2.36
CA ILE A 357 -3.71 -28.22 2.77
C ILE A 357 -5.16 -28.40 2.34
N LEU A 358 -6.09 -28.39 3.30
CA LEU A 358 -7.49 -28.19 2.98
C LEU A 358 -7.58 -26.89 2.18
N ASP A 359 -7.96 -26.97 0.91
CA ASP A 359 -8.26 -25.83 0.07
C ASP A 359 -9.12 -24.82 0.82
N ILE A 360 -8.89 -23.53 0.66
CA ILE A 360 -9.60 -22.49 1.42
C ILE A 360 -11.13 -22.61 1.31
N VAL A 361 -11.64 -23.08 0.17
CA VAL A 361 -13.07 -23.33 -0.02
C VAL A 361 -13.49 -24.58 0.74
N GLU A 362 -12.66 -25.64 0.75
CA GLU A 362 -12.89 -26.84 1.55
C GLU A 362 -12.85 -26.53 3.06
N GLN A 363 -11.92 -25.69 3.51
CA GLN A 363 -11.88 -25.19 4.90
C GLN A 363 -13.13 -24.42 5.28
N ALA A 364 -13.61 -23.56 4.37
CA ALA A 364 -14.74 -22.66 4.62
C ALA A 364 -16.08 -23.38 4.57
N THR A 365 -16.23 -24.40 3.72
CA THR A 365 -17.51 -25.00 3.38
C THR A 365 -17.60 -26.50 3.54
N GLY A 366 -16.45 -27.20 3.56
CA GLY A 366 -16.36 -28.66 3.46
C GLY A 366 -16.42 -29.19 2.01
N ALA A 367 -16.59 -28.34 1.00
CA ALA A 367 -16.69 -28.74 -0.40
C ALA A 367 -15.30 -29.06 -0.98
N LYS A 368 -15.07 -30.30 -1.35
CA LYS A 368 -13.83 -30.73 -2.01
C LYS A 368 -13.76 -30.24 -3.44
N LYS A 369 -12.57 -29.86 -3.88
CA LYS A 369 -12.33 -29.45 -5.26
C LYS A 369 -12.43 -30.65 -6.20
N GLY A 370 -13.34 -30.56 -7.16
CA GLY A 370 -13.51 -31.49 -8.26
C GLY A 370 -13.12 -30.87 -9.60
N THR A 371 -13.70 -31.37 -10.68
CA THR A 371 -13.56 -30.80 -12.03
C THR A 371 -14.41 -29.55 -12.21
N SER A 372 -13.93 -28.61 -13.04
CA SER A 372 -14.69 -27.42 -13.43
C SER A 372 -16.05 -27.83 -14.02
N MET A 373 -17.14 -27.25 -13.49
CA MET A 373 -18.48 -27.55 -13.97
C MET A 373 -18.78 -26.86 -15.30
N ALA A 374 -19.59 -27.48 -16.14
CA ALA A 374 -20.11 -26.83 -17.34
C ALA A 374 -20.91 -25.55 -16.99
N ILE A 375 -20.93 -24.59 -17.90
CA ILE A 375 -21.62 -23.29 -17.70
C ILE A 375 -23.05 -23.50 -17.24
N GLN A 376 -23.81 -24.40 -17.89
CA GLN A 376 -25.21 -24.68 -17.57
C GLN A 376 -25.38 -25.21 -16.16
N ASP A 377 -24.52 -26.14 -15.71
CA ASP A 377 -24.57 -26.73 -14.38
C ASP A 377 -24.15 -25.72 -13.30
N ALA A 378 -23.17 -24.87 -13.64
CA ALA A 378 -22.73 -23.82 -12.75
C ALA A 378 -23.83 -22.77 -12.51
N VAL A 379 -24.54 -22.34 -13.56
CA VAL A 379 -25.68 -21.39 -13.46
C VAL A 379 -26.82 -22.00 -12.66
N LYS A 380 -27.32 -23.17 -13.07
CA LYS A 380 -28.49 -23.82 -12.44
C LYS A 380 -28.22 -24.23 -10.97
N GLY A 381 -26.99 -24.60 -10.67
CA GLY A 381 -26.60 -25.05 -9.34
C GLY A 381 -26.22 -23.94 -8.38
N ALA A 382 -26.03 -22.70 -8.83
CA ALA A 382 -25.59 -21.60 -7.96
C ALA A 382 -26.63 -21.19 -6.92
N ASN A 383 -27.93 -21.20 -7.28
CA ASN A 383 -29.01 -20.80 -6.39
C ASN A 383 -30.23 -21.73 -6.49
N PRO A 384 -30.10 -23.00 -6.13
CA PRO A 384 -31.22 -23.96 -6.24
C PRO A 384 -32.40 -23.64 -5.31
N ASN A 385 -32.17 -22.75 -4.35
CA ASN A 385 -33.17 -22.34 -3.36
C ASN A 385 -33.93 -21.06 -3.73
N TYR A 386 -33.81 -20.56 -4.97
CA TYR A 386 -34.40 -19.30 -5.41
C TYR A 386 -35.91 -19.15 -5.02
N SER A 387 -36.67 -20.21 -5.12
CA SER A 387 -38.13 -20.23 -4.80
C SER A 387 -38.44 -20.34 -3.30
N ARG A 388 -37.45 -20.57 -2.42
CA ARG A 388 -37.65 -20.82 -0.99
C ARG A 388 -37.87 -19.58 -0.13
N GLY A 389 -37.86 -18.39 -0.71
CA GLY A 389 -38.17 -17.16 0.01
C GLY A 389 -37.41 -15.92 -0.50
N SER A 390 -37.84 -14.75 -0.06
CA SER A 390 -37.32 -13.46 -0.53
C SER A 390 -35.82 -13.29 -0.32
N ALA A 391 -35.24 -13.88 0.73
CA ALA A 391 -33.81 -13.81 1.00
C ALA A 391 -32.92 -14.47 -0.08
N TYR A 392 -33.46 -15.48 -0.80
CA TYR A 392 -32.83 -16.12 -1.96
C TYR A 392 -33.14 -15.40 -3.29
N GLY A 393 -34.19 -14.57 -3.32
CA GLY A 393 -34.55 -13.73 -4.46
C GLY A 393 -33.78 -12.39 -4.52
N VAL A 394 -32.95 -12.08 -3.50
CA VAL A 394 -32.18 -10.82 -3.41
C VAL A 394 -30.69 -11.08 -3.07
N ASN A 395 -30.19 -12.30 -3.31
CA ASN A 395 -28.82 -12.73 -3.00
C ASN A 395 -27.89 -12.77 -4.24
N CYS A 396 -28.16 -11.98 -5.28
CA CYS A 396 -27.46 -12.00 -6.57
C CYS A 396 -25.93 -12.01 -6.44
N GLN A 397 -25.38 -11.25 -5.51
CA GLN A 397 -23.93 -11.18 -5.27
C GLN A 397 -23.36 -12.54 -4.84
N ARG A 398 -24.05 -13.28 -3.98
CA ARG A 398 -23.66 -14.62 -3.53
C ARG A 398 -23.82 -15.65 -4.64
N CYS A 399 -24.79 -15.46 -5.51
CA CYS A 399 -24.99 -16.33 -6.67
C CYS A 399 -23.87 -16.20 -7.69
N VAL A 400 -23.35 -15.00 -7.89
CA VAL A 400 -22.16 -14.76 -8.73
C VAL A 400 -20.94 -15.48 -8.15
N GLN A 401 -20.76 -15.46 -6.83
CA GLN A 401 -19.66 -16.18 -6.16
C GLN A 401 -19.85 -17.70 -6.27
N ALA A 402 -21.02 -18.21 -5.97
CA ALA A 402 -21.32 -19.62 -6.11
C ALA A 402 -21.06 -20.10 -7.55
N TYR A 403 -21.46 -19.31 -8.56
CA TYR A 403 -21.12 -19.61 -9.95
C TYR A 403 -19.62 -19.73 -10.18
N GLU A 404 -18.84 -18.74 -9.75
CA GLU A 404 -17.38 -18.74 -9.96
C GLU A 404 -16.71 -19.90 -9.23
N PHE A 405 -17.11 -20.22 -7.99
CA PHE A 405 -16.61 -21.40 -7.27
C PHE A 405 -16.95 -22.70 -8.01
N ARG A 406 -18.15 -22.83 -8.56
CA ARG A 406 -18.56 -23.98 -9.35
C ARG A 406 -17.74 -24.10 -10.64
N ARG A 407 -17.44 -22.99 -11.30
CA ARG A 407 -16.52 -22.94 -12.45
C ARG A 407 -15.07 -23.24 -12.06
N ARG A 408 -14.70 -23.12 -10.78
CA ARG A 408 -13.40 -23.56 -10.24
C ARG A 408 -13.41 -24.99 -9.71
N GLY A 409 -14.55 -25.67 -9.76
CA GLY A 409 -14.68 -27.09 -9.42
C GLY A 409 -15.25 -27.39 -8.03
N TYR A 410 -15.81 -26.41 -7.31
CA TYR A 410 -16.41 -26.64 -5.99
C TYR A 410 -17.92 -26.75 -6.08
N ASP A 411 -18.53 -27.83 -5.53
CA ASP A 411 -19.99 -27.98 -5.51
C ASP A 411 -20.60 -27.24 -4.34
N VAL A 412 -20.74 -25.93 -4.50
CA VAL A 412 -21.30 -25.00 -3.51
C VAL A 412 -22.53 -24.30 -4.04
N VAL A 413 -23.38 -23.80 -3.13
CA VAL A 413 -24.57 -23.03 -3.42
C VAL A 413 -24.55 -21.69 -2.69
N ALA A 414 -25.25 -20.70 -3.22
CA ALA A 414 -25.34 -19.38 -2.63
C ALA A 414 -26.20 -19.38 -1.36
N LYS A 415 -25.70 -18.81 -0.28
CA LYS A 415 -26.47 -18.55 0.94
C LYS A 415 -27.52 -17.47 0.75
N PRO A 416 -28.58 -17.45 1.56
CA PRO A 416 -29.57 -16.37 1.53
C PRO A 416 -28.94 -15.03 1.94
N LYS A 417 -29.53 -13.92 1.50
CA LYS A 417 -29.13 -12.59 1.98
C LYS A 417 -29.45 -12.47 3.47
N PRO A 418 -28.48 -12.06 4.33
CA PRO A 418 -28.76 -11.86 5.75
C PRO A 418 -29.72 -10.70 5.97
N SER A 419 -30.48 -10.76 7.07
CA SER A 419 -31.42 -9.70 7.48
C SER A 419 -30.73 -8.41 7.94
N THR A 420 -29.47 -8.50 8.36
CA THR A 420 -28.65 -7.36 8.75
C THR A 420 -27.79 -6.89 7.59
N ASN A 421 -27.59 -5.57 7.45
CA ASN A 421 -26.65 -4.97 6.49
C ASN A 421 -25.20 -5.29 6.90
N ASN A 422 -24.83 -6.55 6.83
CA ASN A 422 -23.43 -6.94 7.01
C ASN A 422 -22.61 -6.56 5.79
N ILE A 423 -21.40 -6.11 6.06
CA ILE A 423 -20.40 -5.51 5.16
C ILE A 423 -20.02 -6.43 3.98
N ILE A 424 -20.31 -7.73 4.05
CA ILE A 424 -20.06 -8.74 2.99
C ILE A 424 -21.24 -8.73 1.99
N SER A 425 -21.48 -7.58 1.35
CA SER A 425 -22.68 -7.45 0.50
C SER A 425 -22.40 -7.52 -1.00
N TRP A 426 -21.16 -7.32 -1.45
CA TRP A 426 -20.88 -7.07 -2.86
C TRP A 426 -20.28 -8.24 -3.64
N GLY A 427 -19.91 -9.32 -2.99
CA GLY A 427 -19.50 -10.55 -3.64
C GLY A 427 -18.07 -10.55 -4.22
N SER A 428 -17.39 -9.44 -4.20
CA SER A 428 -16.00 -9.36 -4.68
C SER A 428 -14.96 -9.75 -3.62
N GLU A 429 -15.33 -9.78 -2.34
CA GLU A 429 -14.42 -10.08 -1.23
C GLU A 429 -13.81 -11.48 -1.30
N CYS A 430 -14.51 -12.44 -1.92
CA CYS A 430 -13.99 -13.78 -2.12
C CYS A 430 -12.84 -13.84 -3.13
N PHE A 431 -12.72 -12.84 -4.02
CA PHE A 431 -11.83 -12.79 -5.17
C PHE A 431 -10.91 -11.57 -5.13
N ILE A 432 -10.55 -11.09 -3.97
CA ILE A 432 -9.63 -9.98 -3.79
C ILE A 432 -8.20 -10.50 -3.77
N GLN A 433 -7.28 -9.77 -4.40
CA GLN A 433 -5.85 -10.03 -4.26
C GLN A 433 -5.46 -10.00 -2.77
N PRO A 434 -4.67 -10.96 -2.28
CA PRO A 434 -4.15 -10.92 -0.93
C PRO A 434 -3.45 -9.58 -0.66
N GLY A 435 -3.91 -8.86 0.37
CA GLY A 435 -3.38 -7.53 0.72
C GLY A 435 -4.25 -6.33 0.31
N ALA A 436 -5.27 -6.49 -0.50
CA ALA A 436 -6.22 -5.42 -0.81
C ALA A 436 -7.36 -5.40 0.23
N TYR A 437 -7.14 -4.72 1.35
CA TYR A 437 -8.23 -4.30 2.25
C TYR A 437 -8.97 -3.12 1.61
N GLN A 438 -9.63 -3.36 0.49
CA GLN A 438 -10.58 -2.39 -0.05
C GLN A 438 -11.94 -3.02 -0.05
N TYR A 439 -12.89 -2.32 0.57
CA TYR A 439 -14.29 -2.66 0.50
C TYR A 439 -14.67 -2.88 -0.97
N SER A 440 -15.34 -3.96 -1.24
CA SER A 440 -15.74 -4.51 -2.53
C SER A 440 -16.25 -3.52 -3.58
N TYR A 441 -16.73 -2.37 -3.16
CA TYR A 441 -17.24 -1.32 -4.04
C TYR A 441 -16.16 -0.75 -4.99
N GLN A 442 -14.89 -0.77 -4.59
CA GLN A 442 -13.77 -0.24 -5.40
C GLN A 442 -13.21 -1.25 -6.42
N ALA A 443 -13.60 -2.52 -6.32
CA ALA A 443 -13.14 -3.56 -7.25
C ALA A 443 -13.83 -3.48 -8.63
N TYR A 444 -15.02 -2.88 -8.69
CA TYR A 444 -15.75 -2.71 -9.95
C TYR A 444 -15.32 -1.45 -10.69
N ALA A 445 -15.09 -1.56 -11.99
CA ALA A 445 -15.04 -0.41 -12.89
C ALA A 445 -16.48 0.14 -13.02
N LEU A 446 -16.89 1.03 -12.12
CA LEU A 446 -18.24 1.60 -12.05
C LEU A 446 -18.43 2.78 -13.00
N ASN A 447 -19.69 3.22 -13.13
CA ASN A 447 -20.11 4.37 -13.95
C ASN A 447 -19.78 4.20 -15.45
N GLN A 448 -19.76 2.95 -15.92
CA GLN A 448 -19.49 2.63 -17.31
C GLN A 448 -20.75 2.73 -18.17
N THR A 449 -20.55 2.95 -19.47
CA THR A 449 -21.61 2.77 -20.46
C THR A 449 -21.72 1.29 -20.86
N GLU A 450 -22.88 0.87 -21.37
CA GLU A 450 -23.05 -0.48 -21.95
C GLU A 450 -21.96 -0.80 -22.99
N ALA A 451 -21.70 0.15 -23.89
CA ALA A 451 -20.67 -0.02 -24.93
C ALA A 451 -19.27 -0.23 -24.36
N ALA A 452 -18.92 0.49 -23.29
CA ALA A 452 -17.61 0.35 -22.62
C ALA A 452 -17.48 -1.04 -21.96
N VAL A 453 -18.53 -1.50 -21.27
CA VAL A 453 -18.57 -2.86 -20.67
C VAL A 453 -18.41 -3.92 -21.78
N LYS A 454 -19.25 -3.88 -22.81
CA LYS A 454 -19.21 -4.85 -23.92
C LYS A 454 -17.85 -4.86 -24.64
N LYS A 455 -17.22 -3.69 -24.81
CA LYS A 455 -15.88 -3.58 -25.39
C LYS A 455 -14.81 -4.25 -24.50
N ALA A 456 -14.86 -4.03 -23.19
CA ALA A 456 -13.93 -4.66 -22.24
C ALA A 456 -14.05 -6.20 -22.27
N LEU A 457 -15.28 -6.72 -22.27
CA LEU A 457 -15.55 -8.16 -22.36
C LEU A 457 -15.10 -8.77 -23.70
N ALA A 458 -15.36 -8.08 -24.81
CA ALA A 458 -14.96 -8.55 -26.14
C ALA A 458 -13.43 -8.63 -26.30
N ASN A 459 -12.69 -7.73 -25.67
CA ASN A 459 -11.22 -7.69 -25.72
C ASN A 459 -10.54 -8.66 -24.74
N ALA A 460 -11.29 -9.22 -23.79
CA ALA A 460 -10.72 -10.18 -22.83
C ALA A 460 -10.37 -11.51 -23.49
N PRO A 461 -9.38 -12.26 -22.98
CA PRO A 461 -9.07 -13.61 -23.45
C PRO A 461 -10.28 -14.56 -23.35
N ASP A 462 -10.26 -15.63 -24.15
CA ASP A 462 -11.24 -16.70 -24.02
C ASP A 462 -11.11 -17.39 -22.65
N GLY A 463 -12.23 -17.78 -22.04
CA GLY A 463 -12.29 -18.30 -20.67
C GLY A 463 -12.45 -17.24 -19.59
N SER A 464 -12.41 -15.95 -19.94
CA SER A 464 -12.58 -14.85 -18.97
C SER A 464 -14.00 -14.81 -18.42
N ARG A 465 -14.11 -14.60 -17.09
CA ARG A 465 -15.38 -14.50 -16.36
C ARG A 465 -15.44 -13.21 -15.57
N PHE A 466 -16.57 -12.52 -15.67
CA PHE A 466 -16.81 -11.21 -15.06
C PHE A 466 -18.11 -11.20 -14.27
N SER A 467 -18.08 -10.54 -13.11
CA SER A 467 -19.28 -10.05 -12.47
C SER A 467 -19.66 -8.71 -13.09
N ILE A 468 -20.87 -8.61 -13.58
CA ILE A 468 -21.44 -7.39 -14.18
C ILE A 468 -22.39 -6.75 -13.20
N TYR A 469 -22.13 -5.50 -12.85
CA TYR A 469 -23.03 -4.67 -12.04
C TYR A 469 -23.94 -3.85 -12.94
N ILE A 470 -25.21 -3.74 -12.55
CA ILE A 470 -26.23 -2.94 -13.23
C ILE A 470 -27.14 -2.28 -12.22
N LYS A 471 -27.47 -1.00 -12.44
CA LYS A 471 -28.55 -0.33 -11.75
C LYS A 471 -29.78 -0.29 -12.69
N TRP A 472 -30.88 -0.84 -12.25
CA TRP A 472 -32.11 -0.85 -13.04
C TRP A 472 -32.68 0.56 -13.26
N LYS A 473 -33.31 0.80 -14.39
CA LYS A 473 -34.17 1.98 -14.58
C LYS A 473 -35.30 1.97 -13.55
N ARG A 474 -35.79 3.14 -13.17
CA ARG A 474 -36.92 3.23 -12.20
C ARG A 474 -38.17 2.46 -12.64
N THR A 475 -38.41 2.36 -13.95
CA THR A 475 -39.48 1.55 -14.55
C THR A 475 -39.33 0.04 -14.28
N TYR A 476 -38.14 -0.42 -13.89
CA TYR A 476 -37.84 -1.80 -13.51
C TYR A 476 -37.43 -1.91 -12.03
N GLY A 477 -37.95 -1.01 -11.17
CA GLY A 477 -37.78 -1.05 -9.72
C GLY A 477 -36.59 -0.24 -9.16
N GLY A 478 -35.68 0.30 -9.99
CA GLY A 478 -34.62 1.22 -9.58
C GLY A 478 -33.52 0.63 -8.67
N SER A 479 -33.57 -0.66 -8.32
CA SER A 479 -32.59 -1.37 -7.52
C SER A 479 -31.34 -1.71 -8.35
N ALA A 480 -30.34 -2.34 -7.71
CA ALA A 480 -29.15 -2.84 -8.39
C ALA A 480 -29.15 -4.37 -8.47
N HIS A 481 -28.43 -4.90 -9.46
CA HIS A 481 -28.26 -6.34 -9.66
C HIS A 481 -26.84 -6.64 -10.13
N VAL A 482 -26.39 -7.87 -9.89
CA VAL A 482 -25.14 -8.39 -10.45
C VAL A 482 -25.41 -9.74 -11.12
N PHE A 483 -24.76 -9.97 -12.25
CA PHE A 483 -24.85 -11.19 -13.04
C PHE A 483 -23.49 -11.52 -13.68
N ILE A 484 -23.38 -12.61 -14.41
CA ILE A 484 -22.12 -13.10 -14.98
C ILE A 484 -22.05 -12.75 -16.48
N ALA A 485 -20.84 -12.41 -16.93
CA ALA A 485 -20.46 -12.53 -18.33
C ALA A 485 -19.28 -13.49 -18.43
N GLU A 486 -19.40 -14.55 -19.24
CA GLU A 486 -18.32 -15.50 -19.53
C GLU A 486 -18.04 -15.55 -21.02
N LYS A 487 -16.77 -15.44 -21.41
CA LYS A 487 -16.33 -15.56 -22.80
C LYS A 487 -15.86 -16.97 -23.08
N THR A 488 -16.46 -17.65 -24.04
CA THR A 488 -16.11 -19.02 -24.44
C THR A 488 -16.23 -19.16 -25.97
N GLY A 489 -15.21 -19.69 -26.62
CA GLY A 489 -15.18 -19.84 -28.07
C GLY A 489 -15.29 -18.51 -28.82
N GLY A 490 -14.75 -17.44 -28.25
CA GLY A 490 -14.81 -16.08 -28.81
C GLY A 490 -16.15 -15.35 -28.56
N VAL A 491 -17.16 -16.03 -28.00
CA VAL A 491 -18.51 -15.47 -27.73
C VAL A 491 -18.65 -15.11 -26.25
N VAL A 492 -19.26 -13.96 -25.97
CA VAL A 492 -19.60 -13.53 -24.61
C VAL A 492 -21.03 -13.96 -24.28
N HIS A 493 -21.17 -14.82 -23.27
CA HIS A 493 -22.44 -15.27 -22.73
C HIS A 493 -22.80 -14.45 -21.48
N TYR A 494 -24.03 -13.95 -21.41
CA TYR A 494 -24.56 -13.22 -20.27
C TYR A 494 -25.50 -14.13 -19.49
N LEU A 495 -25.18 -14.39 -18.22
CA LEU A 495 -25.78 -15.44 -17.44
C LEU A 495 -26.25 -14.89 -16.08
N ASP A 496 -27.43 -15.28 -15.63
CA ASP A 496 -27.89 -14.90 -14.28
C ASP A 496 -27.98 -16.13 -13.36
N PRO A 497 -26.97 -16.38 -12.54
CA PRO A 497 -26.97 -17.52 -11.63
C PRO A 497 -27.97 -17.37 -10.45
N GLN A 498 -28.55 -16.20 -10.23
CA GLN A 498 -29.59 -16.05 -9.22
C GLN A 498 -30.91 -16.67 -9.66
N THR A 499 -31.31 -16.41 -10.88
CA THR A 499 -32.59 -16.86 -11.46
C THR A 499 -32.45 -18.13 -12.30
N GLY A 500 -31.23 -18.56 -12.61
CA GLY A 500 -30.94 -19.66 -13.53
C GLY A 500 -31.06 -19.26 -15.00
N ASN A 501 -31.16 -17.97 -15.33
CA ASN A 501 -31.29 -17.48 -16.70
C ASN A 501 -29.99 -17.66 -17.48
N MET A 502 -30.08 -18.34 -18.64
CA MET A 502 -28.93 -18.65 -19.52
C MET A 502 -28.68 -17.57 -20.58
N ASP A 503 -29.55 -16.56 -20.69
CA ASP A 503 -29.38 -15.39 -21.54
C ASP A 503 -29.94 -14.14 -20.85
N ALA A 504 -29.06 -13.41 -20.19
CA ALA A 504 -29.35 -12.13 -19.53
C ALA A 504 -28.93 -10.91 -20.37
N SER A 505 -28.77 -11.07 -21.69
CA SER A 505 -28.32 -10.00 -22.59
C SER A 505 -29.30 -8.80 -22.62
N ASP A 506 -30.58 -9.04 -22.42
CA ASP A 506 -31.63 -8.01 -22.36
C ASP A 506 -31.54 -7.12 -21.10
N TYR A 507 -30.76 -7.54 -20.07
CA TYR A 507 -30.57 -6.74 -18.85
C TYR A 507 -29.95 -5.38 -19.16
N PHE A 508 -29.07 -5.29 -20.17
CA PHE A 508 -28.49 -4.01 -20.56
C PHE A 508 -29.54 -2.99 -21.00
N THR A 509 -30.61 -3.43 -21.69
CA THR A 509 -31.71 -2.54 -22.13
C THR A 509 -32.53 -2.02 -20.96
N ARG A 510 -32.60 -2.79 -19.86
CA ARG A 510 -33.32 -2.43 -18.62
C ARG A 510 -32.47 -1.57 -17.67
N GLY A 511 -31.17 -1.50 -17.89
CA GLY A 511 -30.22 -0.74 -17.07
C GLY A 511 -30.29 0.76 -17.29
N SER A 512 -29.99 1.52 -16.23
CA SER A 512 -29.83 2.97 -16.29
C SER A 512 -28.57 3.33 -17.06
N LYS A 513 -28.68 4.30 -17.97
CA LYS A 513 -27.53 4.76 -18.79
C LYS A 513 -26.38 5.25 -17.90
N GLY A 514 -25.16 4.78 -18.17
CA GLY A 514 -23.96 5.17 -17.41
C GLY A 514 -23.88 4.56 -16.00
N CYS A 515 -24.74 3.60 -15.66
CA CYS A 515 -24.76 2.95 -14.34
C CYS A 515 -24.43 1.45 -14.42
N PHE A 516 -23.50 1.10 -15.29
CA PHE A 516 -22.94 -0.25 -15.38
C PHE A 516 -21.59 -0.34 -14.71
N GLY A 517 -21.17 -1.55 -14.37
CA GLY A 517 -19.83 -1.83 -13.89
C GLY A 517 -19.44 -3.28 -14.18
N TYR A 518 -18.15 -3.57 -14.13
CA TYR A 518 -17.67 -4.93 -14.29
C TYR A 518 -16.46 -5.20 -13.39
N PHE A 519 -16.28 -6.46 -13.00
CA PHE A 519 -15.17 -6.95 -12.23
C PHE A 519 -14.79 -8.35 -12.72
N ARG A 520 -13.53 -8.54 -13.10
CA ARG A 520 -13.04 -9.83 -13.58
C ARG A 520 -12.80 -10.77 -12.41
N LEU A 521 -13.24 -12.03 -12.52
CA LEU A 521 -13.22 -13.04 -11.45
C LEU A 521 -12.15 -14.11 -11.66
N ASP A 522 -12.03 -14.62 -12.88
CA ASP A 522 -11.19 -15.80 -13.21
C ASP A 522 -9.71 -15.56 -12.98
N ASP A 523 -9.23 -14.33 -13.13
CA ASP A 523 -7.85 -13.93 -12.93
C ASP A 523 -7.51 -13.57 -11.47
N LYS A 524 -8.46 -13.64 -10.55
CA LYS A 524 -8.28 -13.30 -9.14
C LYS A 524 -7.99 -14.54 -8.31
N ALA A 525 -7.07 -14.39 -7.34
CA ALA A 525 -6.91 -15.37 -6.26
C ALA A 525 -8.13 -15.37 -5.34
N LEU A 526 -8.33 -16.46 -4.62
CA LEU A 526 -9.34 -16.51 -3.56
C LEU A 526 -8.83 -15.78 -2.32
N THR A 527 -9.76 -15.24 -1.54
CA THR A 527 -9.45 -14.69 -0.22
C THR A 527 -8.80 -15.77 0.66
N THR A 528 -7.93 -15.35 1.56
CA THR A 528 -7.32 -16.24 2.56
C THR A 528 -8.16 -16.35 3.84
N ASP A 529 -9.28 -15.62 3.94
CA ASP A 529 -10.19 -15.70 5.09
C ASP A 529 -11.37 -16.64 4.78
N PRO A 530 -11.40 -17.85 5.41
CA PRO A 530 -12.48 -18.80 5.21
C PRO A 530 -13.85 -18.29 5.67
N ASN A 531 -13.88 -17.32 6.60
CA ASN A 531 -15.14 -16.74 7.08
C ASN A 531 -15.84 -15.92 5.99
N ILE A 532 -15.09 -15.26 5.10
CA ILE A 532 -15.64 -14.53 3.96
C ILE A 532 -16.34 -15.50 3.01
N ILE A 533 -15.68 -16.61 2.68
CA ILE A 533 -16.25 -17.63 1.79
C ILE A 533 -17.48 -18.28 2.45
N SER A 534 -17.34 -18.74 3.70
CA SER A 534 -18.43 -19.40 4.43
C SER A 534 -19.63 -18.48 4.70
N ALA A 535 -19.44 -17.15 4.73
CA ALA A 535 -20.54 -16.21 4.81
C ALA A 535 -21.35 -16.13 3.52
N THR A 536 -20.82 -16.53 2.38
CA THR A 536 -21.41 -16.30 1.05
C THR A 536 -21.92 -17.57 0.39
N VAL A 537 -21.24 -18.69 0.57
CA VAL A 537 -21.59 -19.98 -0.01
C VAL A 537 -21.53 -21.09 1.05
N GLU A 538 -22.21 -22.20 0.77
CA GLU A 538 -22.17 -23.43 1.56
C GLU A 538 -22.10 -24.63 0.63
N VAL A 539 -21.69 -25.80 1.15
CA VAL A 539 -21.73 -27.05 0.38
C VAL A 539 -23.16 -27.37 -0.05
N LYS A 540 -23.30 -27.89 -1.25
CA LYS A 540 -24.61 -28.27 -1.81
C LYS A 540 -25.25 -29.41 -1.01
#